data_3c5933fa9016f05d24894aaa9c9f51b8
#
_entry.id   3c5933fa9016f05d24894aaa9c9f51b8
#
_cell.length_a   1.000
_cell.length_b   1.000
_cell.length_c   1.000
_cell.angle_alpha   90.00
_cell.angle_beta   90.00
_cell.angle_gamma   90.00
#
_symmetry.space_group_name_H-M   'P 1'
#
loop_
_entity.id
_entity.type
_entity.pdbx_description
1 polymer ?
#
loop_
_entity_poly.entity_id
_entity_poly.type
_entity_poly.pdbx_seq_one_letter_code
_entity_poly.pdbx_strand_id
1 'polypeptide(L)'
;MKKNLFSLCFLGLFCLPNVTLAAEPVTCIKASEQDVAGLFTKWNDSLATGDAAKVADLYVSDAVLLPTISNQVRLTNQERIDYFNDFLKKGPQGKIDSRTIRIGCNKAIDTGVYTFTFKDNSQVTARYTFTYVWDDNSWKISTHHSSAMPETVSKP
;
A
#
# COMPACT_ATOMS: atom_id res chain seq x y z
N MET A 1 34.67 -53.47 -59.64
CA MET A 1 33.54 -52.55 -59.83
C MET A 1 33.05 -52.18 -58.43
N LYS A 2 33.43 -50.95 -57.92
CA LYS A 2 33.02 -50.45 -56.61
C LYS A 2 31.99 -49.31 -56.81
N LYS A 3 30.78 -49.49 -56.33
CA LYS A 3 29.73 -48.47 -56.36
C LYS A 3 29.79 -47.67 -55.06
N ASN A 4 30.11 -46.38 -55.16
CA ASN A 4 30.06 -45.44 -54.05
C ASN A 4 28.62 -44.92 -53.93
N LEU A 5 28.03 -45.11 -52.71
CA LEU A 5 26.72 -44.59 -52.33
C LEU A 5 26.93 -43.30 -51.57
N PHE A 6 26.59 -42.17 -52.21
CA PHE A 6 26.61 -40.83 -51.57
C PHE A 6 25.31 -40.69 -50.76
N SER A 7 25.46 -40.65 -49.43
CA SER A 7 24.35 -40.34 -48.50
C SER A 7 24.26 -38.84 -48.33
N LEU A 8 23.17 -38.24 -48.81
CA LEU A 8 22.86 -36.80 -48.67
C LEU A 8 22.12 -36.59 -47.34
N CYS A 9 22.80 -36.06 -46.31
CA CYS A 9 22.18 -35.62 -45.09
C CYS A 9 21.50 -34.27 -45.30
N PHE A 10 20.14 -34.23 -45.31
CA PHE A 10 19.36 -33.03 -45.27
C PHE A 10 19.31 -32.51 -43.82
N LEU A 11 20.05 -31.48 -43.49
CA LEU A 11 19.87 -30.72 -42.24
C LEU A 11 18.63 -29.85 -42.39
N GLY A 12 17.51 -30.26 -41.85
CA GLY A 12 16.30 -29.44 -41.72
C GLY A 12 16.50 -28.39 -40.63
N LEU A 13 16.63 -27.14 -41.01
CA LEU A 13 16.65 -26.00 -40.08
C LEU A 13 15.23 -25.74 -39.57
N PHE A 14 14.90 -26.23 -38.35
CA PHE A 14 13.66 -25.92 -37.69
C PHE A 14 13.68 -24.47 -37.19
N CYS A 15 13.09 -23.55 -37.95
CA CYS A 15 12.74 -22.21 -37.45
C CYS A 15 11.58 -22.32 -36.46
N LEU A 16 11.84 -22.25 -35.17
CA LEU A 16 10.81 -22.09 -34.14
C LEU A 16 10.26 -20.65 -34.22
N PRO A 17 8.93 -20.48 -34.35
CA PRO A 17 8.35 -19.14 -34.29
C PRO A 17 8.57 -18.55 -32.89
N ASN A 18 9.23 -17.39 -32.80
CA ASN A 18 9.27 -16.58 -31.60
C ASN A 18 7.85 -16.08 -31.32
N VAL A 19 7.13 -16.72 -30.40
CA VAL A 19 5.88 -16.20 -29.86
C VAL A 19 6.23 -15.09 -28.88
N THR A 20 6.21 -13.85 -29.35
CA THR A 20 6.21 -12.66 -28.50
C THR A 20 4.86 -12.60 -27.82
N LEU A 21 4.79 -12.97 -26.54
CA LEU A 21 3.64 -12.64 -25.68
C LEU A 21 3.60 -11.12 -25.53
N ALA A 22 2.68 -10.47 -26.25
CA ALA A 22 2.36 -9.08 -26.00
C ALA A 22 1.75 -8.98 -24.58
N ALA A 23 2.34 -8.15 -23.72
CA ALA A 23 1.76 -7.86 -22.42
C ALA A 23 0.38 -7.21 -22.63
N GLU A 24 -0.65 -7.72 -21.94
CA GLU A 24 -1.98 -7.12 -21.97
C GLU A 24 -1.90 -5.66 -21.48
N PRO A 25 -2.63 -4.74 -22.13
CA PRO A 25 -2.60 -3.33 -21.75
C PRO A 25 -3.17 -3.16 -20.33
N VAL A 26 -2.39 -2.53 -19.43
CA VAL A 26 -2.83 -2.22 -18.07
C VAL A 26 -3.95 -1.18 -18.15
N THR A 27 -5.14 -1.54 -17.63
CA THR A 27 -6.26 -0.60 -17.50
C THR A 27 -6.11 0.18 -16.20
N CYS A 28 -6.03 1.51 -16.29
CA CYS A 28 -5.94 2.39 -15.13
C CYS A 28 -7.34 2.69 -14.58
N ILE A 29 -7.56 2.43 -13.30
CA ILE A 29 -8.77 2.85 -12.60
C ILE A 29 -8.71 4.37 -12.40
N LYS A 30 -9.79 5.06 -12.82
CA LYS A 30 -9.91 6.50 -12.59
C LYS A 30 -10.26 6.76 -11.13
N ALA A 31 -9.51 7.63 -10.48
CA ALA A 31 -9.79 8.12 -9.13
C ALA A 31 -9.58 9.64 -9.11
N SER A 32 -10.38 10.33 -8.32
CA SER A 32 -10.21 11.75 -7.98
C SER A 32 -9.41 11.91 -6.68
N GLU A 33 -8.93 13.12 -6.40
CA GLU A 33 -8.33 13.42 -5.09
C GLU A 33 -9.32 13.19 -3.93
N GLN A 34 -10.62 13.43 -4.17
CA GLN A 34 -11.66 13.19 -3.18
C GLN A 34 -11.83 11.68 -2.89
N ASP A 35 -11.74 10.83 -3.90
CA ASP A 35 -11.78 9.37 -3.71
C ASP A 35 -10.60 8.91 -2.84
N VAL A 36 -9.39 9.39 -3.15
CA VAL A 36 -8.19 9.05 -2.38
C VAL A 36 -8.26 9.61 -0.95
N ALA A 37 -8.77 10.84 -0.77
CA ALA A 37 -9.00 11.43 0.55
C ALA A 37 -9.98 10.59 1.39
N GLY A 38 -11.00 10.03 0.76
CA GLY A 38 -11.97 9.14 1.38
C GLY A 38 -11.36 7.85 1.94
N LEU A 39 -10.22 7.39 1.39
CA LEU A 39 -9.53 6.19 1.88
C LEU A 39 -8.97 6.40 3.30
N PHE A 40 -8.45 7.60 3.60
CA PHE A 40 -8.07 7.94 4.97
C PHE A 40 -9.30 7.95 5.90
N THR A 41 -10.41 8.54 5.47
CA THR A 41 -11.65 8.56 6.26
C THR A 41 -12.08 7.12 6.60
N LYS A 42 -12.13 6.24 5.59
CA LYS A 42 -12.47 4.83 5.78
C LYS A 42 -11.53 4.13 6.78
N TRP A 43 -10.22 4.40 6.69
CA TRP A 43 -9.25 3.87 7.63
C TRP A 43 -9.47 4.42 9.05
N ASN A 44 -9.65 5.72 9.20
CA ASN A 44 -9.90 6.37 10.50
C ASN A 44 -11.20 5.89 11.15
N ASP A 45 -12.27 5.72 10.36
CA ASP A 45 -13.53 5.18 10.84
C ASP A 45 -13.39 3.72 11.32
N SER A 46 -12.50 2.95 10.67
CA SER A 46 -12.21 1.58 11.12
C SER A 46 -11.56 1.52 12.49
N LEU A 47 -10.77 2.55 12.88
CA LEU A 47 -10.19 2.65 14.23
C LEU A 47 -11.30 2.73 15.32
N ALA A 48 -12.38 3.46 15.04
CA ALA A 48 -13.50 3.63 15.96
C ALA A 48 -14.24 2.32 16.24
N THR A 49 -14.09 1.30 15.39
CA THR A 49 -14.72 -0.02 15.60
C THR A 49 -14.10 -0.81 16.75
N GLY A 50 -12.87 -0.48 17.16
CA GLY A 50 -12.09 -1.26 18.13
C GLY A 50 -11.63 -2.63 17.63
N ASP A 51 -11.83 -2.94 16.35
CA ASP A 51 -11.53 -4.23 15.73
C ASP A 51 -10.25 -4.12 14.87
N ALA A 52 -9.15 -4.64 15.40
CA ALA A 52 -7.85 -4.59 14.74
C ALA A 52 -7.83 -5.33 13.39
N ALA A 53 -8.60 -6.40 13.24
CA ALA A 53 -8.68 -7.14 11.99
C ALA A 53 -9.33 -6.28 10.88
N LYS A 54 -10.41 -5.53 11.20
CA LYS A 54 -11.04 -4.60 10.27
C LYS A 54 -10.09 -3.48 9.81
N VAL A 55 -9.22 -3.01 10.68
CA VAL A 55 -8.19 -2.02 10.30
C VAL A 55 -7.17 -2.68 9.37
N ALA A 56 -6.67 -3.86 9.72
CA ALA A 56 -5.67 -4.59 8.95
C ALA A 56 -6.19 -5.02 7.56
N ASP A 57 -7.48 -5.29 7.42
CA ASP A 57 -8.11 -5.66 6.14
C ASP A 57 -8.10 -4.53 5.09
N LEU A 58 -7.81 -3.30 5.50
CA LEU A 58 -7.61 -2.18 4.57
C LEU A 58 -6.23 -2.17 3.92
N TYR A 59 -5.34 -3.05 4.32
CA TYR A 59 -3.98 -3.20 3.80
C TYR A 59 -3.90 -4.38 2.83
N VAL A 60 -3.03 -4.28 1.81
CA VAL A 60 -2.65 -5.45 1.02
C VAL A 60 -1.84 -6.43 1.87
N SER A 61 -1.78 -7.70 1.47
CA SER A 61 -1.12 -8.77 2.25
C SER A 61 0.34 -8.47 2.57
N ASP A 62 1.07 -7.89 1.61
CA ASP A 62 2.49 -7.52 1.67
C ASP A 62 2.73 -6.05 2.06
N ALA A 63 1.72 -5.36 2.58
CA ALA A 63 1.84 -3.96 2.99
C ALA A 63 2.89 -3.74 4.07
N VAL A 64 3.51 -2.56 4.04
CA VAL A 64 4.49 -2.12 5.02
C VAL A 64 3.87 -1.07 5.95
N LEU A 65 3.86 -1.34 7.26
CA LEU A 65 3.47 -0.36 8.27
C LEU A 65 4.71 0.02 9.11
N LEU A 66 5.03 1.31 9.10
CA LEU A 66 6.10 1.96 9.87
C LEU A 66 5.45 2.87 10.92
N PRO A 67 5.17 2.38 12.13
CA PRO A 67 4.43 3.15 13.13
C PRO A 67 5.31 4.19 13.84
N THR A 68 4.70 5.30 14.31
CA THR A 68 5.40 6.45 14.92
C THR A 68 6.21 6.08 16.16
N ILE A 69 5.67 5.20 17.01
CA ILE A 69 6.21 4.93 18.35
C ILE A 69 6.68 3.48 18.52
N SER A 70 7.01 2.81 17.41
CA SER A 70 7.54 1.45 17.44
C SER A 70 8.73 1.34 16.50
N ASN A 71 9.82 0.77 16.97
CA ASN A 71 11.00 0.47 16.15
C ASN A 71 10.77 -0.72 15.20
N GLN A 72 9.69 -1.48 15.42
CA GLN A 72 9.40 -2.67 14.65
C GLN A 72 8.52 -2.32 13.43
N VAL A 73 9.02 -2.61 12.25
CA VAL A 73 8.24 -2.61 11.00
C VAL A 73 7.23 -3.77 11.04
N ARG A 74 6.02 -3.55 10.54
CA ARG A 74 4.96 -4.57 10.45
C ARG A 74 4.79 -4.97 8.99
N LEU A 75 5.22 -6.19 8.65
CA LEU A 75 5.25 -6.69 7.28
C LEU A 75 4.15 -7.71 6.99
N THR A 76 3.65 -8.39 8.02
CA THR A 76 2.59 -9.40 7.88
C THR A 76 1.25 -8.87 8.38
N ASN A 77 0.16 -9.51 7.94
CA ASN A 77 -1.18 -9.16 8.42
C ASN A 77 -1.30 -9.34 9.94
N GLN A 78 -0.74 -10.43 10.49
CA GLN A 78 -0.79 -10.69 11.93
C GLN A 78 -0.04 -9.62 12.73
N GLU A 79 1.16 -9.21 12.29
CA GLU A 79 1.90 -8.13 12.96
C GLU A 79 1.14 -6.79 12.94
N ARG A 80 0.39 -6.50 11.88
CA ARG A 80 -0.48 -5.32 11.82
C ARG A 80 -1.65 -5.44 12.80
N ILE A 81 -2.31 -6.61 12.85
CA ILE A 81 -3.38 -6.88 13.83
C ILE A 81 -2.87 -6.71 15.26
N ASP A 82 -1.70 -7.27 15.59
CA ASP A 82 -1.11 -7.18 16.92
C ASP A 82 -0.80 -5.72 17.30
N TYR A 83 -0.25 -4.95 16.35
CA TYR A 83 -0.01 -3.51 16.54
C TYR A 83 -1.33 -2.74 16.78
N PHE A 84 -2.35 -2.99 15.96
CA PHE A 84 -3.63 -2.29 16.12
C PHE A 84 -4.38 -2.72 17.37
N ASN A 85 -4.27 -3.96 17.83
CA ASN A 85 -4.82 -4.39 19.12
C ASN A 85 -4.36 -3.50 20.28
N ASP A 86 -3.09 -3.08 20.28
CA ASP A 86 -2.57 -2.18 21.31
C ASP A 86 -2.90 -0.71 21.04
N PHE A 87 -2.85 -0.29 19.78
CA PHE A 87 -3.13 1.09 19.41
C PHE A 87 -4.60 1.48 19.69
N LEU A 88 -5.54 0.59 19.38
CA LEU A 88 -6.99 0.81 19.57
C LEU A 88 -7.40 0.91 21.04
N LYS A 89 -6.63 0.34 21.98
CA LYS A 89 -6.88 0.51 23.43
C LYS A 89 -6.84 1.96 23.87
N LYS A 90 -6.15 2.82 23.13
CA LYS A 90 -6.06 4.25 23.40
C LYS A 90 -7.25 5.06 22.86
N GLY A 91 -8.14 4.45 22.08
CA GLY A 91 -9.28 5.12 21.44
C GLY A 91 -8.81 6.23 20.47
N PRO A 92 -7.94 5.92 19.48
CA PRO A 92 -7.41 6.93 18.58
C PRO A 92 -8.46 7.48 17.63
N GLN A 93 -8.45 8.79 17.43
CA GLN A 93 -9.25 9.50 16.44
C GLN A 93 -8.32 10.45 15.67
N GLY A 94 -8.12 10.20 14.38
CA GLY A 94 -7.25 10.98 13.53
C GLY A 94 -7.98 12.14 12.85
N LYS A 95 -7.27 13.26 12.68
CA LYS A 95 -7.69 14.41 11.88
C LYS A 95 -6.54 14.82 10.97
N ILE A 96 -6.82 15.03 9.70
CA ILE A 96 -5.85 15.58 8.75
C ILE A 96 -5.72 17.09 8.99
N ASP A 97 -4.49 17.56 9.19
CA ASP A 97 -4.16 18.96 9.34
C ASP A 97 -3.64 19.55 8.01
N SER A 98 -2.84 18.79 7.27
CA SER A 98 -2.42 19.13 5.91
C SER A 98 -2.28 17.87 5.05
N ARG A 99 -2.47 18.04 3.74
CA ARG A 99 -2.51 16.90 2.80
C ARG A 99 -1.97 17.29 1.43
N THR A 100 -1.26 16.38 0.81
CA THR A 100 -0.92 16.37 -0.61
C THR A 100 -1.22 15.01 -1.20
N ILE A 101 -2.00 14.97 -2.28
CA ILE A 101 -2.38 13.74 -2.98
C ILE A 101 -1.68 13.70 -4.35
N ARG A 102 -1.23 12.52 -4.76
CA ARG A 102 -0.73 12.21 -6.10
C ARG A 102 -1.38 10.93 -6.59
N ILE A 103 -1.89 10.94 -7.80
CA ILE A 103 -2.61 9.81 -8.41
C ILE A 103 -1.87 9.38 -9.67
N GLY A 104 -1.64 8.07 -9.77
CA GLY A 104 -1.07 7.41 -10.94
C GLY A 104 -1.96 6.26 -11.41
N CYS A 105 -1.47 5.47 -12.37
CA CYS A 105 -2.18 4.29 -12.84
C CYS A 105 -2.24 3.23 -11.72
N ASN A 106 -3.44 2.96 -11.21
CA ASN A 106 -3.72 1.99 -10.13
C ASN A 106 -2.91 2.20 -8.85
N LYS A 107 -2.41 3.43 -8.63
CA LYS A 107 -1.62 3.82 -7.46
C LYS A 107 -1.97 5.25 -7.03
N ALA A 108 -1.91 5.51 -5.72
CA ALA A 108 -2.05 6.85 -5.18
C ALA A 108 -1.16 7.03 -3.95
N ILE A 109 -0.81 8.28 -3.67
CA ILE A 109 -0.08 8.70 -2.48
C ILE A 109 -0.91 9.80 -1.80
N ASP A 110 -1.07 9.69 -0.49
CA ASP A 110 -1.62 10.72 0.39
C ASP A 110 -0.61 10.97 1.51
N THR A 111 -0.05 12.17 1.57
CA THR A 111 1.00 12.52 2.51
C THR A 111 0.75 13.89 3.13
N GLY A 112 1.17 14.07 4.38
CA GLY A 112 0.97 15.33 5.08
C GLY A 112 1.20 15.23 6.58
N VAL A 113 0.39 15.97 7.30
CA VAL A 113 0.38 16.01 8.77
C VAL A 113 -1.03 15.65 9.26
N TYR A 114 -1.08 14.87 10.32
CA TYR A 114 -2.33 14.56 11.02
C TYR A 114 -2.13 14.65 12.53
N THR A 115 -3.22 14.86 13.25
CA THR A 115 -3.23 14.87 14.72
C THR A 115 -4.18 13.77 15.20
N PHE A 116 -3.69 12.87 16.04
CA PHE A 116 -4.52 11.95 16.80
C PHE A 116 -4.92 12.55 18.13
N THR A 117 -6.22 12.43 18.45
CA THR A 117 -6.76 12.64 19.79
C THR A 117 -7.11 11.28 20.37
N PHE A 118 -6.69 11.02 21.61
CA PHE A 118 -6.95 9.78 22.32
C PHE A 118 -8.07 9.95 23.35
N LYS A 119 -8.59 8.84 23.88
CA LYS A 119 -9.71 8.86 24.86
C LYS A 119 -9.41 9.61 26.15
N ASP A 120 -8.14 9.80 26.50
CA ASP A 120 -7.67 10.62 27.63
C ASP A 120 -7.51 12.12 27.27
N ASN A 121 -7.95 12.53 26.09
CA ASN A 121 -7.80 13.86 25.50
C ASN A 121 -6.34 14.27 25.20
N SER A 122 -5.39 13.37 25.34
CA SER A 122 -4.02 13.63 24.84
C SER A 122 -4.01 13.69 23.32
N GLN A 123 -3.04 14.44 22.78
CA GLN A 123 -2.89 14.59 21.34
C GLN A 123 -1.47 14.30 20.89
N VAL A 124 -1.34 13.71 19.72
CA VAL A 124 -0.06 13.48 19.05
C VAL A 124 -0.19 13.93 17.60
N THR A 125 0.60 14.92 17.23
CA THR A 125 0.76 15.34 15.83
C THR A 125 1.93 14.61 15.20
N ALA A 126 1.75 14.10 13.99
CA ALA A 126 2.76 13.34 13.27
C ALA A 126 2.68 13.60 11.75
N ARG A 127 3.78 13.37 11.06
CA ARG A 127 3.84 13.31 9.60
C ARG A 127 3.41 11.93 9.14
N TYR A 128 2.70 11.87 8.02
CA TYR A 128 2.26 10.60 7.47
C TYR A 128 2.49 10.50 5.96
N THR A 129 2.57 9.26 5.51
CA THR A 129 2.46 8.90 4.11
C THR A 129 1.70 7.59 4.00
N PHE A 130 0.55 7.63 3.33
CA PHE A 130 -0.12 6.46 2.82
C PHE A 130 0.20 6.31 1.34
N THR A 131 0.56 5.10 0.92
CA THR A 131 0.50 4.72 -0.48
C THR A 131 -0.61 3.69 -0.67
N TYR A 132 -1.36 3.86 -1.74
CA TYR A 132 -2.48 2.98 -2.08
C TYR A 132 -2.23 2.30 -3.42
N VAL A 133 -2.76 1.10 -3.56
CA VAL A 133 -2.81 0.35 -4.81
C VAL A 133 -4.24 -0.11 -5.05
N TRP A 134 -4.61 -0.22 -6.33
CA TRP A 134 -5.83 -0.89 -6.72
C TRP A 134 -5.56 -2.41 -6.72
N ASP A 135 -6.29 -3.12 -5.86
CA ASP A 135 -6.18 -4.56 -5.65
C ASP A 135 -7.42 -5.23 -6.28
N ASP A 136 -7.45 -5.24 -7.61
CA ASP A 136 -8.49 -5.79 -8.51
C ASP A 136 -9.96 -5.41 -8.18
N ASN A 137 -10.29 -5.18 -6.92
CA ASN A 137 -11.65 -4.87 -6.46
C ASN A 137 -11.76 -3.56 -5.67
N SER A 138 -10.68 -3.08 -5.06
CA SER A 138 -10.72 -1.91 -4.19
C SER A 138 -9.34 -1.28 -4.01
N TRP A 139 -9.33 -0.02 -3.57
CA TRP A 139 -8.13 0.62 -3.10
C TRP A 139 -7.72 0.06 -1.73
N LYS A 140 -6.48 -0.40 -1.62
CA LYS A 140 -5.86 -0.91 -0.40
C LYS A 140 -4.60 -0.13 -0.07
N ILE A 141 -4.24 -0.09 1.20
CA ILE A 141 -2.99 0.52 1.67
C ILE A 141 -1.83 -0.43 1.35
N SER A 142 -0.83 0.04 0.61
CA SER A 142 0.42 -0.69 0.36
C SER A 142 1.55 -0.27 1.28
N THR A 143 1.57 1.01 1.70
CA THR A 143 2.51 1.49 2.73
C THR A 143 1.82 2.51 3.61
N HIS A 144 2.04 2.42 4.91
CA HIS A 144 1.68 3.45 5.87
C HIS A 144 2.89 3.77 6.73
N HIS A 145 3.43 4.95 6.55
CA HIS A 145 4.51 5.50 7.38
C HIS A 145 3.97 6.64 8.23
N SER A 146 4.28 6.61 9.50
CA SER A 146 4.03 7.70 10.44
C SER A 146 5.29 8.02 11.22
N SER A 147 5.60 9.30 11.39
CA SER A 147 6.77 9.76 12.15
C SER A 147 6.43 10.97 13.02
N ALA A 148 6.95 10.99 14.24
CA ALA A 148 6.78 12.11 15.16
C ALA A 148 7.32 13.42 14.54
N MET A 149 6.76 14.54 14.96
CA MET A 149 7.31 15.84 14.61
C MET A 149 8.70 16.02 15.25
N PRO A 150 9.72 16.50 14.49
CA PRO A 150 11.07 16.61 15.02
C PRO A 150 11.23 17.77 16.03
N GLU A 151 10.33 18.74 15.96
CA GLU A 151 10.33 19.93 16.81
C GLU A 151 9.02 20.05 17.55
N THR A 152 9.04 20.66 18.74
CA THR A 152 7.80 20.99 19.45
C THR A 152 7.04 22.04 18.63
N VAL A 153 5.83 21.67 18.19
CA VAL A 153 4.93 22.63 17.53
C VAL A 153 4.51 23.64 18.58
N SER A 154 5.10 24.84 18.56
CA SER A 154 4.58 25.96 19.36
C SER A 154 3.17 26.25 18.87
N LYS A 155 2.16 26.09 19.74
CA LYS A 155 0.80 26.56 19.42
C LYS A 155 0.87 28.06 19.14
N PRO A 156 0.22 28.54 18.06
CA PRO A 156 0.09 29.98 17.80
C PRO A 156 -0.70 30.67 18.89
#